data_5425830a3989f2df3e55346d107e6412
#
_entry.id   5425830a3989f2df3e55346d107e6412
#
_cell.length_a   1.000
_cell.length_b   1.000
_cell.length_c   1.000
_cell.angle_alpha   90.00
_cell.angle_beta   90.00
_cell.angle_gamma   90.00
#
_symmetry.space_group_name_H-M   'P 1'
#
loop_
_entity.id
_entity.type
_entity.pdbx_description
1 polymer ?
#
loop_
_entity_poly.entity_id
_entity_poly.type
_entity_poly.pdbx_seq_one_letter_code
_entity_poly.pdbx_strand_id
1 'polypeptide(L)'
;MKIKSIITVLLSAIFFIGCSEEQVAGKYPDLNISTSYICIPETGGSVDVKLTSNEEWKFSDELNNKGAALFPIPAWLTISQTEGSAGITTLTFTAEAFSAGREVELKIIAGSKSLFIKVRQGEMTASPAKCKEVNEAPDGKNFVVSGTITKIVNTTYGNWYMNDGTADLYIYGTLDAEGKTKNFASLGLEVGD
;
A
#
# COMPACT_ATOMS: atom_id res chain seq x y z
N MET A 1 32.70 38.80 -80.13
CA MET A 1 32.93 39.07 -78.69
C MET A 1 31.79 38.35 -77.89
N LYS A 2 32.15 37.25 -77.26
CA LYS A 2 31.14 36.39 -76.57
C LYS A 2 31.17 36.68 -75.07
N ILE A 3 30.11 37.24 -74.58
CA ILE A 3 29.94 37.48 -73.11
C ILE A 3 29.44 36.19 -72.48
N LYS A 4 30.29 35.61 -71.63
CA LYS A 4 29.87 34.44 -70.79
C LYS A 4 29.20 34.98 -69.56
N SER A 5 27.90 34.67 -69.43
CA SER A 5 27.11 34.95 -68.21
C SER A 5 27.46 33.88 -67.20
N ILE A 6 28.00 34.29 -66.05
CA ILE A 6 28.24 33.44 -64.91
C ILE A 6 27.00 33.54 -64.02
N ILE A 7 26.23 32.48 -63.98
CA ILE A 7 25.11 32.35 -63.05
C ILE A 7 25.68 31.80 -61.74
N THR A 8 25.75 32.67 -60.72
CA THR A 8 26.12 32.29 -59.37
C THR A 8 24.85 31.75 -58.69
N VAL A 9 24.81 30.44 -58.53
CA VAL A 9 23.72 29.78 -57.75
C VAL A 9 24.11 29.94 -56.29
N LEU A 10 23.38 30.82 -55.59
CA LEU A 10 23.47 30.96 -54.11
C LEU A 10 22.68 29.83 -53.47
N LEU A 11 23.40 28.78 -53.05
CA LEU A 11 22.80 27.65 -52.29
C LEU A 11 22.59 28.10 -50.84
N SER A 12 21.38 28.60 -50.52
CA SER A 12 21.00 28.91 -49.16
C SER A 12 20.76 27.61 -48.42
N ALA A 13 21.72 27.20 -47.62
CA ALA A 13 21.54 26.10 -46.66
C ALA A 13 20.59 26.58 -45.52
N ILE A 14 19.35 26.19 -45.60
CA ILE A 14 18.40 26.35 -44.50
C ILE A 14 18.77 25.30 -43.48
N PHE A 15 19.48 25.70 -42.42
CA PHE A 15 19.61 24.89 -41.21
C PHE A 15 18.26 24.85 -40.51
N PHE A 16 17.52 23.76 -40.67
CA PHE A 16 16.47 23.40 -39.75
C PHE A 16 17.15 23.05 -38.44
N ILE A 17 17.26 24.01 -37.54
CA ILE A 17 17.44 23.72 -36.12
C ILE A 17 16.12 23.14 -35.69
N GLY A 18 15.98 21.83 -35.87
CA GLY A 18 14.94 21.08 -35.22
C GLY A 18 15.24 21.14 -33.73
N CYS A 19 14.53 22.00 -33.01
CA CYS A 19 14.37 21.84 -31.58
C CYS A 19 13.63 20.51 -31.41
N SER A 20 14.33 19.41 -31.26
CA SER A 20 13.76 18.23 -30.62
C SER A 20 13.63 18.61 -29.16
N GLU A 21 12.51 19.25 -28.81
CA GLU A 21 12.01 19.12 -27.45
C GLU A 21 11.77 17.61 -27.30
N GLU A 22 12.73 16.90 -26.70
CA GLU A 22 12.41 15.67 -26.03
C GLU A 22 11.29 16.05 -25.07
N GLN A 23 10.07 15.68 -25.42
CA GLN A 23 8.99 15.65 -24.46
C GLN A 23 9.41 14.61 -23.43
N VAL A 24 10.13 15.06 -22.42
CA VAL A 24 10.33 14.29 -21.21
C VAL A 24 8.93 14.07 -20.68
N ALA A 25 8.39 12.88 -20.94
CA ALA A 25 7.12 12.46 -20.37
C ALA A 25 7.22 12.78 -18.88
N GLY A 26 6.36 13.67 -18.40
CA GLY A 26 6.44 14.17 -17.04
C GLY A 26 6.57 12.98 -16.10
N LYS A 27 7.61 12.98 -15.27
CA LYS A 27 7.85 11.91 -14.31
C LYS A 27 6.72 11.98 -13.29
N TYR A 28 5.71 11.13 -13.48
CA TYR A 28 4.63 11.04 -12.51
C TYR A 28 5.18 10.50 -11.19
N PRO A 29 4.77 11.07 -10.05
CA PRO A 29 5.11 10.51 -8.76
C PRO A 29 4.75 9.03 -8.70
N ASP A 30 5.71 8.21 -8.29
CA ASP A 30 5.53 6.79 -8.06
C ASP A 30 5.95 6.46 -6.63
N LEU A 31 5.08 5.74 -5.92
CA LEU A 31 5.30 5.37 -4.52
C LEU A 31 4.70 3.98 -4.30
N ASN A 32 5.57 3.03 -4.00
CA ASN A 32 5.20 1.63 -3.81
C ASN A 32 5.89 1.06 -2.56
N ILE A 33 5.23 0.09 -1.92
CA ILE A 33 5.78 -0.66 -0.80
C ILE A 33 5.57 -2.15 -1.00
N SER A 34 6.52 -2.98 -0.55
CA SER A 34 6.45 -4.44 -0.72
C SER A 34 5.26 -5.06 0.02
N THR A 35 4.88 -4.51 1.16
CA THR A 35 3.64 -4.82 1.87
C THR A 35 3.15 -3.60 2.63
N SER A 36 1.87 -3.33 2.59
CA SER A 36 1.21 -2.27 3.39
C SER A 36 0.61 -2.80 4.69
N TYR A 37 0.77 -4.08 4.96
CA TYR A 37 0.28 -4.74 6.16
C TYR A 37 1.45 -5.42 6.87
N ILE A 38 1.84 -4.90 8.02
CA ILE A 38 3.03 -5.31 8.77
C ILE A 38 2.58 -5.96 10.07
N CYS A 39 2.98 -7.22 10.28
CA CYS A 39 2.70 -7.96 11.49
C CYS A 39 4.00 -8.16 12.28
N ILE A 40 4.07 -7.62 13.50
CA ILE A 40 5.16 -7.85 14.43
C ILE A 40 4.67 -8.87 15.46
N PRO A 41 5.45 -9.93 15.76
CA PRO A 41 5.06 -10.92 16.76
C PRO A 41 4.80 -10.32 18.15
N GLU A 42 4.03 -11.01 18.98
CA GLU A 42 3.82 -10.61 20.39
C GLU A 42 5.13 -10.59 21.20
N THR A 43 6.08 -11.44 20.83
CA THR A 43 7.42 -11.49 21.42
C THR A 43 8.30 -10.28 21.09
N GLY A 44 7.79 -9.38 20.24
CA GLY A 44 8.57 -8.27 19.68
C GLY A 44 9.42 -8.71 18.50
N GLY A 45 10.24 -7.79 18.02
CA GLY A 45 11.14 -8.01 16.90
C GLY A 45 11.03 -6.95 15.83
N SER A 46 11.56 -7.27 14.66
CA SER A 46 11.64 -6.34 13.53
C SER A 46 11.12 -6.96 12.25
N VAL A 47 10.48 -6.15 11.42
CA VAL A 47 10.00 -6.50 10.08
C VAL A 47 10.54 -5.49 9.09
N ASP A 48 11.17 -6.00 8.02
CA ASP A 48 11.69 -5.18 6.94
C ASP A 48 10.71 -5.11 5.78
N VAL A 49 10.49 -3.90 5.29
CA VAL A 49 9.71 -3.66 4.07
C VAL A 49 10.50 -2.78 3.10
N LYS A 50 10.33 -3.04 1.81
CA LYS A 50 10.99 -2.28 0.75
C LYS A 50 10.05 -1.19 0.25
N LEU A 51 10.45 0.07 0.42
CA LEU A 51 9.80 1.24 -0.15
C LEU A 51 10.52 1.63 -1.44
N THR A 52 9.77 1.90 -2.49
CA THR A 52 10.28 2.44 -3.76
C THR A 52 9.57 3.75 -4.05
N SER A 53 10.34 4.80 -4.26
CA SER A 53 9.81 6.11 -4.64
C SER A 53 10.68 6.73 -5.71
N ASN A 54 10.09 7.47 -6.64
CA ASN A 54 10.84 8.27 -7.60
C ASN A 54 10.97 9.75 -7.19
N GLU A 55 10.47 10.10 -6.00
CA GLU A 55 10.59 11.41 -5.37
C GLU A 55 11.02 11.28 -3.91
N GLU A 56 11.34 12.39 -3.26
CA GLU A 56 11.52 12.44 -1.81
C GLU A 56 10.22 12.01 -1.13
N TRP A 57 10.36 11.27 -0.05
CA TRP A 57 9.23 10.72 0.69
C TRP A 57 9.38 10.98 2.20
N LYS A 58 8.25 11.07 2.88
CA LYS A 58 8.21 11.16 4.35
C LYS A 58 6.95 10.50 4.90
N PHE A 59 6.99 10.12 6.18
CA PHE A 59 5.76 9.87 6.93
C PHE A 59 4.97 11.15 7.10
N SER A 60 3.64 11.04 7.07
CA SER A 60 2.74 12.19 7.10
C SER A 60 2.82 12.94 8.42
N ASP A 61 2.96 14.24 8.32
CA ASP A 61 2.86 15.21 9.40
C ASP A 61 1.51 15.96 9.39
N GLU A 62 0.52 15.44 8.68
CA GLU A 62 -0.81 16.03 8.59
C GLU A 62 -1.46 16.15 9.97
N LEU A 63 -2.05 17.31 10.21
CA LEU A 63 -2.75 17.61 11.46
C LEU A 63 -4.26 17.70 11.23
N ASN A 64 -5.03 17.29 12.24
CA ASN A 64 -6.46 17.56 12.27
C ASN A 64 -6.74 19.03 12.64
N ASN A 65 -8.02 19.42 12.61
CA ASN A 65 -8.46 20.78 12.94
C ASN A 65 -8.24 21.20 14.43
N LYS A 66 -7.75 20.28 15.27
CA LYS A 66 -7.35 20.54 16.66
C LYS A 66 -5.82 20.55 16.85
N GLY A 67 -5.06 20.44 15.75
CA GLY A 67 -3.60 20.43 15.78
C GLY A 67 -2.94 19.11 16.22
N ALA A 68 -3.70 18.02 16.29
CA ALA A 68 -3.15 16.69 16.58
C ALA A 68 -2.79 15.94 15.28
N ALA A 69 -1.72 15.17 15.28
CA ALA A 69 -1.32 14.36 14.14
C ALA A 69 -2.43 13.37 13.75
N LEU A 70 -2.71 13.26 12.45
CA LEU A 70 -3.69 12.31 11.91
C LEU A 70 -3.13 10.89 11.86
N PHE A 71 -1.84 10.74 11.57
CA PHE A 71 -1.16 9.46 11.40
C PHE A 71 0.11 9.41 12.27
N PRO A 72 -0.02 9.49 13.62
CA PRO A 72 1.13 9.56 14.49
C PRO A 72 1.88 8.22 14.53
N ILE A 73 3.21 8.27 14.50
CA ILE A 73 4.03 7.12 14.85
C ILE A 73 3.96 6.97 16.37
N PRO A 74 3.38 5.88 16.89
CA PRO A 74 3.22 5.73 18.33
C PRO A 74 4.56 5.40 19.02
N ALA A 75 4.68 5.75 20.28
CA ALA A 75 5.91 5.56 21.04
C ALA A 75 6.39 4.09 21.15
N TRP A 76 5.51 3.12 20.91
CA TRP A 76 5.85 1.70 20.95
C TRP A 76 6.46 1.17 19.65
N LEU A 77 6.42 1.95 18.56
CA LEU A 77 6.89 1.55 17.24
C LEU A 77 8.11 2.39 16.86
N THR A 78 9.21 1.73 16.59
CA THR A 78 10.41 2.35 16.03
C THR A 78 10.50 2.04 14.54
N ILE A 79 10.75 3.06 13.73
CA ILE A 79 10.96 2.92 12.29
C ILE A 79 12.38 3.40 12.01
N SER A 80 13.14 2.63 11.22
CA SER A 80 14.55 2.92 10.95
C SER A 80 14.77 4.29 10.30
N GLN A 81 13.77 4.78 9.55
CA GLN A 81 13.85 6.04 8.83
C GLN A 81 12.44 6.58 8.59
N THR A 82 12.23 7.88 8.78
CA THR A 82 10.91 8.52 8.63
C THR A 82 10.79 9.41 7.40
N GLU A 83 11.88 9.65 6.70
CA GLU A 83 11.96 10.40 5.44
C GLU A 83 13.15 9.94 4.62
N GLY A 84 13.16 10.23 3.33
CA GLY A 84 14.28 9.86 2.47
C GLY A 84 14.14 10.39 1.04
N SER A 85 15.21 10.18 0.28
CA SER A 85 15.30 10.56 -1.12
C SER A 85 14.65 9.52 -2.04
N ALA A 86 14.47 9.88 -3.30
CA ALA A 86 14.08 8.97 -4.36
C ALA A 86 15.01 7.74 -4.43
N GLY A 87 14.44 6.57 -4.70
CA GLY A 87 15.15 5.32 -4.80
C GLY A 87 14.42 4.18 -4.11
N ILE A 88 15.18 3.14 -3.77
CA ILE A 88 14.71 2.00 -3.00
C ILE A 88 15.28 2.10 -1.59
N THR A 89 14.39 2.09 -0.60
CA THR A 89 14.77 2.15 0.83
C THR A 89 14.21 0.94 1.54
N THR A 90 15.00 0.30 2.39
CA THR A 90 14.50 -0.70 3.33
C THR A 90 14.10 0.01 4.63
N LEU A 91 12.84 -0.08 4.99
CA LEU A 91 12.29 0.39 6.26
C LEU A 91 12.18 -0.78 7.21
N THR A 92 12.79 -0.67 8.39
CA THR A 92 12.69 -1.64 9.47
C THR A 92 11.73 -1.12 10.52
N PHE A 93 10.67 -1.87 10.76
CA PHE A 93 9.67 -1.60 11.80
C PHE A 93 9.97 -2.49 13.00
N THR A 94 10.23 -1.89 14.15
CA THR A 94 10.64 -2.61 15.37
C THR A 94 9.72 -2.28 16.52
N ALA A 95 9.34 -3.29 17.30
CA ALA A 95 8.59 -3.11 18.54
C ALA A 95 9.06 -4.11 19.61
N GLU A 96 9.01 -3.67 20.87
CA GLU A 96 9.21 -4.52 22.04
C GLU A 96 8.04 -5.50 22.22
N ALA A 97 8.26 -6.58 22.99
CA ALA A 97 7.24 -7.57 23.28
C ALA A 97 5.94 -6.94 23.83
N PHE A 98 4.79 -7.39 23.29
CA PHE A 98 3.48 -6.93 23.74
C PHE A 98 2.41 -7.94 23.36
N SER A 99 1.79 -8.57 24.36
CA SER A 99 0.82 -9.68 24.17
C SER A 99 -0.61 -9.23 23.91
N ALA A 100 -1.00 -8.06 24.36
CA ALA A 100 -2.40 -7.60 24.33
C ALA A 100 -2.80 -6.95 23.01
N GLY A 101 -2.23 -7.27 21.90
CA GLY A 101 -2.56 -6.75 20.59
C GLY A 101 -2.65 -5.21 20.49
N ARG A 102 -1.98 -4.62 19.51
CA ARG A 102 -2.05 -3.18 19.20
C ARG A 102 -1.86 -2.96 17.72
N GLU A 103 -2.45 -1.88 17.21
CA GLU A 103 -2.27 -1.51 15.80
C GLU A 103 -2.15 0.00 15.63
N VAL A 104 -1.61 0.41 14.50
CA VAL A 104 -1.56 1.78 14.05
C VAL A 104 -1.66 1.82 12.52
N GLU A 105 -2.32 2.83 12.01
CA GLU A 105 -2.27 3.18 10.59
C GLU A 105 -1.33 4.38 10.40
N LEU A 106 -0.39 4.24 9.49
CA LEU A 106 0.58 5.24 9.11
C LEU A 106 0.37 5.65 7.66
N LYS A 107 0.78 6.86 7.30
CA LYS A 107 0.70 7.37 5.93
C LYS A 107 2.08 7.85 5.48
N ILE A 108 2.52 7.39 4.31
CA ILE A 108 3.73 7.90 3.62
C ILE A 108 3.28 8.77 2.45
N ILE A 109 3.99 9.86 2.21
CA ILE A 109 3.74 10.83 1.15
C ILE A 109 5.01 10.98 0.32
N ALA A 110 4.84 11.02 -1.01
CA ALA A 110 5.89 11.37 -1.98
C ALA A 110 5.25 12.18 -3.10
N GLY A 111 5.60 13.45 -3.21
CA GLY A 111 4.96 14.39 -4.13
C GLY A 111 3.43 14.42 -3.93
N SER A 112 2.69 14.13 -5.00
CA SER A 112 1.21 14.05 -4.97
C SER A 112 0.67 12.65 -4.61
N LYS A 113 1.54 11.66 -4.36
CA LYS A 113 1.15 10.29 -4.01
C LYS A 113 1.20 10.07 -2.52
N SER A 114 0.31 9.22 -2.05
CA SER A 114 0.36 8.71 -0.68
C SER A 114 -0.01 7.24 -0.65
N LEU A 115 0.48 6.53 0.36
CA LEU A 115 0.07 5.16 0.68
C LEU A 115 -0.11 5.02 2.20
N PHE A 116 -0.96 4.09 2.58
CA PHE A 116 -1.23 3.78 3.98
C PHE A 116 -0.58 2.46 4.33
N ILE A 117 -0.05 2.38 5.55
CA ILE A 117 0.57 1.20 6.12
C ILE A 117 -0.13 0.90 7.44
N LYS A 118 -0.62 -0.31 7.58
CA LYS A 118 -1.16 -0.80 8.85
C LYS A 118 -0.12 -1.67 9.54
N VAL A 119 0.29 -1.28 10.74
CA VAL A 119 1.20 -2.06 11.58
C VAL A 119 0.42 -2.65 12.74
N ARG A 120 0.51 -3.96 12.91
CA ARG A 120 -0.12 -4.72 14.00
C ARG A 120 0.93 -5.45 14.81
N GLN A 121 0.70 -5.59 16.09
CA GLN A 121 1.53 -6.42 16.96
C GLN A 121 0.69 -7.21 17.95
N GLY A 122 1.12 -8.43 18.21
CA GLY A 122 0.52 -9.33 19.19
C GLY A 122 -0.85 -9.85 18.75
N GLU A 123 -1.50 -10.53 19.66
CA GLU A 123 -2.83 -11.05 19.45
C GLU A 123 -3.86 -9.92 19.57
N MET A 124 -4.53 -9.60 18.49
CA MET A 124 -5.69 -8.71 18.55
C MET A 124 -6.81 -9.48 19.21
N THR A 125 -7.29 -9.01 20.36
CA THR A 125 -8.45 -9.60 21.01
C THR A 125 -9.65 -9.57 20.06
N ALA A 126 -9.99 -10.74 19.53
CA ALA A 126 -11.17 -10.96 18.71
C ALA A 126 -12.19 -11.76 19.54
N SER A 127 -13.42 -11.31 19.55
CA SER A 127 -14.50 -12.01 20.25
C SER A 127 -15.14 -13.04 19.33
N PRO A 128 -15.41 -14.28 19.79
CA PRO A 128 -16.24 -15.21 19.03
C PRO A 128 -17.61 -14.57 18.76
N ALA A 129 -18.07 -14.65 17.51
CA ALA A 129 -19.36 -14.10 17.11
C ALA A 129 -20.00 -14.94 16.02
N LYS A 130 -21.33 -14.82 15.90
CA LYS A 130 -22.11 -15.35 14.78
C LYS A 130 -22.11 -14.39 13.61
N CYS A 131 -22.27 -14.88 12.39
CA CYS A 131 -22.33 -14.06 11.19
C CYS A 131 -23.35 -12.92 11.30
N LYS A 132 -24.51 -13.18 11.88
CA LYS A 132 -25.53 -12.16 12.15
C LYS A 132 -25.02 -11.05 13.08
N GLU A 133 -24.35 -11.43 14.16
CA GLU A 133 -23.83 -10.47 15.16
C GLU A 133 -22.75 -9.55 14.55
N VAL A 134 -21.91 -10.11 13.66
CA VAL A 134 -20.90 -9.33 12.94
C VAL A 134 -21.55 -8.32 12.01
N ASN A 135 -22.60 -8.71 11.26
CA ASN A 135 -23.33 -7.82 10.36
C ASN A 135 -24.02 -6.66 11.11
N GLU A 136 -24.39 -6.86 12.37
CA GLU A 136 -25.06 -5.86 13.22
C GLU A 136 -24.08 -5.05 14.09
N ALA A 137 -22.80 -5.44 14.12
CA ALA A 137 -21.79 -4.80 14.95
C ALA A 137 -21.32 -3.45 14.37
N PRO A 138 -20.95 -2.49 15.23
CA PRO A 138 -20.32 -1.27 14.78
C PRO A 138 -18.91 -1.55 14.18
N ASP A 139 -18.49 -0.71 13.22
CA ASP A 139 -17.18 -0.79 12.61
C ASP A 139 -16.03 -0.75 13.62
N GLY A 140 -14.90 -1.36 13.24
CA GLY A 140 -13.65 -1.31 14.02
C GLY A 140 -13.53 -2.38 15.11
N LYS A 141 -14.45 -3.34 15.19
CA LYS A 141 -14.32 -4.50 16.08
C LYS A 141 -13.71 -5.70 15.36
N ASN A 142 -13.01 -6.54 16.12
CA ASN A 142 -12.45 -7.79 15.63
C ASN A 142 -13.27 -8.97 16.13
N PHE A 143 -13.54 -9.93 15.26
CA PHE A 143 -14.32 -11.12 15.57
C PHE A 143 -13.61 -12.39 15.09
N VAL A 144 -13.81 -13.48 15.79
CA VAL A 144 -13.55 -14.83 15.31
C VAL A 144 -14.89 -15.43 14.89
N VAL A 145 -15.01 -15.77 13.62
CA VAL A 145 -16.21 -16.40 13.07
C VAL A 145 -15.86 -17.76 12.47
N SER A 146 -16.81 -18.68 12.53
CA SER A 146 -16.72 -20.01 11.91
C SER A 146 -18.02 -20.26 11.15
N GLY A 147 -17.91 -20.83 9.97
CA GLY A 147 -19.06 -21.14 9.12
C GLY A 147 -18.59 -21.76 7.81
N THR A 148 -19.51 -22.10 6.95
CA THR A 148 -19.24 -22.71 5.66
C THR A 148 -19.13 -21.66 4.56
N ILE A 149 -18.16 -21.77 3.67
CA ILE A 149 -18.03 -20.91 2.48
C ILE A 149 -19.17 -21.23 1.51
N THR A 150 -20.03 -20.25 1.27
CA THR A 150 -21.20 -20.42 0.40
C THR A 150 -20.95 -19.94 -1.03
N LYS A 151 -20.01 -18.99 -1.21
CA LYS A 151 -19.70 -18.44 -2.52
C LYS A 151 -18.36 -17.74 -2.52
N ILE A 152 -17.52 -17.99 -3.52
CA ILE A 152 -16.29 -17.22 -3.79
C ILE A 152 -16.58 -16.23 -4.92
N VAL A 153 -16.28 -14.94 -4.69
CA VAL A 153 -16.57 -13.82 -5.60
C VAL A 153 -15.33 -13.38 -6.35
N ASN A 154 -14.20 -13.33 -5.66
CA ASN A 154 -12.93 -12.87 -6.23
C ASN A 154 -11.76 -13.67 -5.64
N THR A 155 -11.11 -14.45 -6.49
CA THR A 155 -10.00 -15.32 -6.10
C THR A 155 -8.65 -14.60 -6.00
N THR A 156 -8.54 -13.38 -6.54
CA THR A 156 -7.31 -12.59 -6.41
C THR A 156 -7.21 -11.96 -5.03
N TYR A 157 -8.27 -11.29 -4.59
CA TYR A 157 -8.29 -10.58 -3.31
C TYR A 157 -8.90 -11.39 -2.17
N GLY A 158 -9.52 -12.53 -2.47
CA GLY A 158 -10.22 -13.35 -1.49
C GLY A 158 -11.50 -12.69 -0.97
N ASN A 159 -12.40 -12.33 -1.89
CA ASN A 159 -13.73 -11.86 -1.52
C ASN A 159 -14.71 -13.03 -1.64
N TRP A 160 -15.43 -13.32 -0.57
CA TRP A 160 -16.31 -14.49 -0.51
C TRP A 160 -17.39 -14.33 0.53
N TYR A 161 -18.35 -15.23 0.51
CA TYR A 161 -19.45 -15.32 1.51
C TYR A 161 -19.28 -16.58 2.35
N MET A 162 -19.57 -16.46 3.63
CA MET A 162 -19.76 -17.59 4.55
C MET A 162 -21.12 -17.50 5.23
N ASN A 163 -21.57 -18.65 5.73
CA ASN A 163 -22.81 -18.76 6.52
C ASN A 163 -22.59 -19.77 7.66
N ASP A 164 -22.99 -19.38 8.86
CA ASP A 164 -22.94 -20.23 10.08
C ASP A 164 -24.33 -20.71 10.53
N GLY A 165 -25.34 -20.56 9.66
CA GLY A 165 -26.74 -20.85 9.95
C GLY A 165 -27.53 -19.66 10.52
N THR A 166 -26.88 -18.53 10.80
CA THR A 166 -27.54 -17.32 11.31
C THR A 166 -27.73 -16.22 10.27
N ALA A 167 -26.75 -16.02 9.40
CA ALA A 167 -26.80 -15.06 8.29
C ALA A 167 -25.66 -15.32 7.30
N ASP A 168 -25.77 -14.75 6.09
CA ASP A 168 -24.63 -14.63 5.19
C ASP A 168 -23.73 -13.47 5.65
N LEU A 169 -22.42 -13.73 5.72
CA LEU A 169 -21.41 -12.74 6.03
C LEU A 169 -20.50 -12.58 4.81
N TYR A 170 -20.35 -11.34 4.33
CA TYR A 170 -19.43 -11.03 3.24
C TYR A 170 -18.03 -10.71 3.77
N ILE A 171 -17.06 -11.46 3.33
CA ILE A 171 -15.65 -11.23 3.62
C ILE A 171 -15.06 -10.42 2.46
N TYR A 172 -14.57 -9.21 2.76
CA TYR A 172 -13.96 -8.32 1.80
C TYR A 172 -12.43 -8.33 1.96
N GLY A 173 -11.76 -9.13 1.14
CA GLY A 173 -10.32 -9.32 1.17
C GLY A 173 -9.87 -10.31 2.24
N THR A 174 -9.08 -11.28 1.83
CA THR A 174 -8.47 -12.28 2.73
C THR A 174 -6.96 -12.11 2.70
N LEU A 175 -6.36 -12.09 3.89
CA LEU A 175 -4.92 -12.09 4.06
C LEU A 175 -4.44 -13.53 4.30
N ASP A 176 -3.22 -13.85 3.87
CA ASP A 176 -2.56 -15.08 4.27
C ASP A 176 -2.02 -15.00 5.72
N ALA A 177 -1.40 -16.05 6.20
CA ALA A 177 -0.84 -16.11 7.55
C ALA A 177 0.26 -15.07 7.82
N GLU A 178 0.93 -14.60 6.76
CA GLU A 178 1.94 -13.54 6.80
C GLU A 178 1.34 -12.13 6.62
N GLY A 179 0.01 -12.02 6.52
CA GLY A 179 -0.68 -10.74 6.34
C GLY A 179 -0.61 -10.16 4.92
N LYS A 180 -0.26 -10.99 3.91
CA LYS A 180 -0.18 -10.54 2.51
C LYS A 180 -1.52 -10.64 1.81
N THR A 181 -1.78 -9.69 0.91
CA THR A 181 -2.95 -9.68 0.03
C THR A 181 -2.68 -10.42 -1.28
N LYS A 182 -3.73 -10.66 -2.06
CA LYS A 182 -3.68 -11.27 -3.41
C LYS A 182 -3.13 -12.71 -3.42
N ASN A 183 -3.24 -13.40 -2.32
CA ASN A 183 -2.69 -14.74 -2.12
C ASN A 183 -3.79 -15.78 -1.80
N PHE A 184 -5.06 -15.43 -2.03
CA PHE A 184 -6.21 -16.26 -1.68
C PHE A 184 -6.18 -17.64 -2.33
N ALA A 185 -5.77 -17.72 -3.60
CA ALA A 185 -5.69 -19.01 -4.31
C ALA A 185 -4.72 -20.00 -3.64
N SER A 186 -3.69 -19.52 -2.94
CA SER A 186 -2.73 -20.37 -2.24
C SER A 186 -3.27 -20.93 -0.92
N LEU A 187 -4.39 -20.38 -0.42
CA LEU A 187 -5.03 -20.89 0.81
C LEU A 187 -5.83 -22.18 0.56
N GLY A 188 -6.11 -22.51 -0.71
CA GLY A 188 -6.81 -23.74 -1.08
C GLY A 188 -8.27 -23.78 -0.63
N LEU A 189 -8.87 -22.64 -0.28
CA LEU A 189 -10.26 -22.56 0.19
C LEU A 189 -11.25 -22.74 -0.96
N GLU A 190 -12.27 -23.58 -0.73
CA GLU A 190 -13.31 -23.89 -1.71
C GLU A 190 -14.72 -23.68 -1.12
N VAL A 191 -15.73 -23.64 -1.98
CA VAL A 191 -17.12 -23.61 -1.55
C VAL A 191 -17.45 -24.93 -0.86
N GLY A 192 -17.96 -24.85 0.36
CA GLY A 192 -18.27 -26.00 1.20
C GLY A 192 -17.30 -26.24 2.37
N ASP A 193 -16.15 -25.53 2.39
CA ASP A 193 -15.20 -25.57 3.52
C ASP A 193 -15.75 -24.92 4.78
#